data_d429b6911fae52f9e8c05f1f09e7dec2
#
_entry.id   d429b6911fae52f9e8c05f1f09e7dec2
#
_cell.length_a   1.000
_cell.length_b   1.000
_cell.length_c   1.000
_cell.angle_alpha   90.00
_cell.angle_beta   90.00
_cell.angle_gamma   90.00
#
_symmetry.space_group_name_H-M   'P 1'
#
loop_
_entity.id
_entity.type
_entity.pdbx_description
1 polymer ?
#
loop_
_entity_poly.entity_id
_entity_poly.type
_entity_poly.pdbx_seq_one_letter_code
_entity_poly.pdbx_strand_id
1 'polypeptide(L)'
;MRQRALASVLCFTFMLVCGGAWAQRPDTSGPQREAMQKLDFWVGEWEGSGWSMRGPGQRAEFTVHESVQSKLGGVVLLVQGLGKGKDATTGAETVGHDALAVVSFDPKAAAYRFHHYTMQGTSGDADLVLTDKGMQWELVGEGQAFRMRFHIEIQGDTWHEYGEFSRDGQTWTRTMEMTLQRVK
;
A
#
# COMPACT_ATOMS: atom_id res chain seq x y z
N MET A 1 -11.16 9.34 91.60
CA MET A 1 -10.14 9.36 90.51
C MET A 1 -10.40 8.21 89.57
N ARG A 2 -10.97 8.43 88.40
CA ARG A 2 -11.26 7.43 87.39
C ARG A 2 -10.47 7.80 86.09
N GLN A 3 -9.45 7.03 85.79
CA GLN A 3 -8.71 7.13 84.56
C GLN A 3 -9.54 6.53 83.40
N ARG A 4 -9.77 7.33 82.38
CA ARG A 4 -10.36 6.85 81.09
C ARG A 4 -9.21 6.58 80.13
N ALA A 5 -9.08 5.31 79.74
CA ALA A 5 -8.18 4.88 78.65
C ALA A 5 -8.85 5.15 77.31
N LEU A 6 -8.18 5.92 76.46
CA LEU A 6 -8.55 6.12 75.08
C LEU A 6 -7.90 4.97 74.22
N ALA A 7 -8.74 4.14 73.66
CA ALA A 7 -8.31 3.17 72.65
C ALA A 7 -8.31 3.80 71.25
N SER A 8 -7.15 4.02 70.67
CA SER A 8 -7.02 4.44 69.30
C SER A 8 -7.18 3.23 68.32
N VAL A 9 -8.26 3.22 67.59
CA VAL A 9 -8.49 2.26 66.52
C VAL A 9 -7.77 2.75 65.24
N LEU A 10 -6.69 2.08 64.88
CA LEU A 10 -5.94 2.32 63.64
C LEU A 10 -6.65 1.57 62.49
N CYS A 11 -7.39 2.33 61.65
CA CYS A 11 -8.06 1.80 60.46
C CYS A 11 -7.04 1.70 59.32
N PHE A 12 -6.53 0.49 59.06
CA PHE A 12 -5.65 0.21 57.91
C PHE A 12 -6.51 0.05 56.68
N THR A 13 -6.59 1.10 55.83
CA THR A 13 -7.26 1.03 54.53
C THR A 13 -6.34 0.34 53.55
N PHE A 14 -6.64 -0.92 53.27
CA PHE A 14 -5.95 -1.71 52.20
C PHE A 14 -6.47 -1.24 50.83
N MET A 15 -5.73 -0.36 50.16
CA MET A 15 -6.01 -0.03 48.76
C MET A 15 -5.65 -1.25 47.86
N LEU A 16 -6.67 -1.98 47.44
CA LEU A 16 -6.53 -2.93 46.33
C LEU A 16 -6.27 -2.15 45.04
N VAL A 17 -5.02 -2.06 44.64
CA VAL A 17 -4.66 -1.65 43.28
C VAL A 17 -5.03 -2.81 42.36
N CYS A 18 -6.23 -2.79 41.76
CA CYS A 18 -6.60 -3.61 40.65
C CYS A 18 -5.79 -3.15 39.43
N GLY A 19 -4.55 -3.63 39.31
CA GLY A 19 -3.79 -3.57 38.07
C GLY A 19 -4.50 -4.44 37.04
N GLY A 20 -5.34 -3.82 36.19
CA GLY A 20 -5.91 -4.49 35.05
C GLY A 20 -4.79 -4.93 34.10
N ALA A 21 -4.37 -6.19 34.21
CA ALA A 21 -3.53 -6.81 33.20
C ALA A 21 -4.34 -6.81 31.90
N TRP A 22 -3.96 -5.97 30.96
CA TRP A 22 -4.47 -6.04 29.59
C TRP A 22 -4.02 -7.40 29.05
N ALA A 23 -4.93 -8.37 29.03
CA ALA A 23 -4.65 -9.66 28.43
C ALA A 23 -4.32 -9.43 26.96
N GLN A 24 -3.05 -9.57 26.58
CA GLN A 24 -2.63 -9.53 25.20
C GLN A 24 -3.38 -10.64 24.47
N ARG A 25 -4.16 -10.25 23.46
CA ARG A 25 -4.77 -11.25 22.55
C ARG A 25 -3.65 -12.01 21.87
N PRO A 26 -3.80 -13.33 21.67
CA PRO A 26 -2.83 -14.09 20.89
C PRO A 26 -2.61 -13.45 19.53
N ASP A 27 -1.36 -13.29 19.12
CA ASP A 27 -1.03 -12.84 17.76
C ASP A 27 -1.38 -13.94 16.76
N THR A 28 -2.40 -13.70 15.97
CA THR A 28 -2.86 -14.64 14.91
C THR A 28 -2.40 -14.20 13.52
N SER A 29 -1.54 -13.18 13.42
CA SER A 29 -1.10 -12.59 12.14
C SER A 29 0.10 -13.29 11.50
N GLY A 30 0.56 -14.43 12.06
CA GLY A 30 1.70 -15.18 11.54
C GLY A 30 1.61 -15.49 10.03
N PRO A 31 0.53 -16.12 9.55
CA PRO A 31 0.38 -16.45 8.13
C PRO A 31 0.36 -15.23 7.20
N GLN A 32 -0.27 -14.12 7.65
CA GLN A 32 -0.27 -12.87 6.89
C GLN A 32 1.14 -12.30 6.79
N ARG A 33 1.87 -12.25 7.90
CA ARG A 33 3.24 -11.74 7.95
C ARG A 33 4.19 -12.55 7.08
N GLU A 34 4.11 -13.87 7.14
CA GLU A 34 4.91 -14.77 6.30
C GLU A 34 4.63 -14.54 4.81
N ALA A 35 3.35 -14.40 4.43
CA ALA A 35 2.99 -14.08 3.06
C ALA A 35 3.52 -12.71 2.63
N MET A 36 3.36 -11.68 3.47
CA MET A 36 3.81 -10.32 3.16
C MET A 36 5.32 -10.19 3.05
N GLN A 37 6.12 -10.99 3.76
CA GLN A 37 7.58 -11.04 3.62
C GLN A 37 8.03 -11.39 2.19
N LYS A 38 7.22 -12.09 1.42
CA LYS A 38 7.51 -12.36 0.00
C LYS A 38 7.50 -11.11 -0.88
N LEU A 39 7.00 -9.99 -0.37
CA LEU A 39 6.99 -8.68 -1.01
C LEU A 39 8.07 -7.71 -0.46
N ASP A 40 8.95 -8.17 0.44
CA ASP A 40 9.99 -7.32 1.04
C ASP A 40 10.96 -6.73 0.00
N PHE A 41 11.11 -7.39 -1.14
CA PHE A 41 11.91 -6.89 -2.27
C PHE A 41 11.38 -5.56 -2.84
N TRP A 42 10.11 -5.24 -2.60
CA TRP A 42 9.46 -4.01 -3.07
C TRP A 42 9.64 -2.83 -2.10
N VAL A 43 9.87 -3.09 -0.82
CA VAL A 43 10.01 -2.06 0.22
C VAL A 43 11.17 -1.12 -0.07
N GLY A 44 10.94 0.19 0.01
CA GLY A 44 11.96 1.22 -0.20
C GLY A 44 11.38 2.51 -0.76
N GLU A 45 12.29 3.46 -1.04
CA GLU A 45 12.01 4.68 -1.76
C GLU A 45 12.59 4.57 -3.17
N TRP A 46 11.79 4.96 -4.16
CA TRP A 46 12.09 4.77 -5.56
C TRP A 46 11.86 6.04 -6.34
N GLU A 47 12.76 6.38 -7.24
CA GLU A 47 12.64 7.56 -8.10
C GLU A 47 12.94 7.21 -9.54
N GLY A 48 12.24 7.87 -10.47
CA GLY A 48 12.50 7.68 -11.88
C GLY A 48 11.54 8.43 -12.77
N SER A 49 11.37 7.91 -13.97
CA SER A 49 10.53 8.53 -15.00
C SER A 49 9.88 7.51 -15.89
N GLY A 50 8.89 7.98 -16.62
CA GLY A 50 8.15 7.19 -17.56
C GLY A 50 7.34 8.03 -18.52
N TRP A 51 6.46 7.36 -19.24
CA TRP A 51 5.49 7.99 -20.12
C TRP A 51 4.10 7.37 -19.93
N SER A 52 3.07 8.15 -20.17
CA SER A 52 1.68 7.69 -20.24
C SER A 52 0.97 8.25 -21.47
N MET A 53 -0.04 7.52 -21.94
CA MET A 53 -0.89 7.97 -23.03
C MET A 53 -1.93 8.96 -22.51
N ARG A 54 -2.01 10.15 -23.12
CA ARG A 54 -3.07 11.14 -22.87
C ARG A 54 -4.18 11.09 -23.92
N GLY A 55 -3.99 10.32 -24.96
CA GLY A 55 -4.92 10.12 -26.06
C GLY A 55 -4.26 9.26 -27.15
N PRO A 56 -4.97 8.91 -28.24
CA PRO A 56 -4.43 8.11 -29.31
C PRO A 56 -3.14 8.74 -29.89
N GLY A 57 -2.02 8.01 -29.76
CA GLY A 57 -0.71 8.47 -30.28
C GLY A 57 -0.04 9.60 -29.50
N GLN A 58 -0.63 10.10 -28.39
CA GLN A 58 -0.08 11.19 -27.62
C GLN A 58 0.51 10.66 -26.31
N ARG A 59 1.83 10.60 -26.24
CA ARG A 59 2.57 10.30 -25.00
C ARG A 59 2.90 11.58 -24.24
N ALA A 60 2.79 11.52 -22.93
CA ALA A 60 3.29 12.54 -22.01
C ALA A 60 4.30 11.90 -21.06
N GLU A 61 5.45 12.53 -20.95
CA GLU A 61 6.47 12.09 -19.99
C GLU A 61 6.16 12.60 -18.59
N PHE A 62 6.60 11.83 -17.59
CA PHE A 62 6.47 12.19 -16.18
C PHE A 62 7.71 11.73 -15.40
N THR A 63 7.94 12.38 -14.27
CA THR A 63 8.80 11.87 -13.20
C THR A 63 7.92 11.29 -12.11
N VAL A 64 8.43 10.32 -11.36
CA VAL A 64 7.67 9.68 -10.30
C VAL A 64 8.58 9.33 -9.13
N HIS A 65 8.00 9.48 -7.95
CA HIS A 65 8.54 9.00 -6.68
C HIS A 65 7.54 8.02 -6.08
N GLU A 66 8.03 6.82 -5.74
CA GLU A 66 7.24 5.78 -5.08
C GLU A 66 7.85 5.46 -3.71
N SER A 67 7.01 5.38 -2.69
CA SER A 67 7.37 4.98 -1.34
C SER A 67 6.62 3.72 -0.96
N VAL A 68 7.33 2.64 -0.66
CA VAL A 68 6.75 1.37 -0.24
C VAL A 68 7.22 1.04 1.17
N GLN A 69 6.29 1.00 2.11
CA GLN A 69 6.57 0.88 3.53
C GLN A 69 5.83 -0.29 4.17
N SER A 70 6.56 -1.13 4.90
CA SER A 70 5.96 -2.15 5.75
C SER A 70 5.30 -1.51 6.98
N LYS A 71 4.05 -1.83 7.26
CA LYS A 71 3.25 -1.30 8.36
C LYS A 71 2.63 -2.40 9.21
N LEU A 72 2.13 -2.01 10.38
CA LEU A 72 1.43 -2.89 11.33
C LEU A 72 2.23 -4.16 11.68
N GLY A 73 3.55 -4.03 11.82
CA GLY A 73 4.42 -5.17 12.14
C GLY A 73 4.57 -6.17 11.01
N GLY A 74 4.48 -5.73 9.75
CA GLY A 74 4.72 -6.55 8.57
C GLY A 74 3.49 -7.26 7.99
N VAL A 75 2.27 -6.86 8.38
CA VAL A 75 1.03 -7.47 7.85
C VAL A 75 0.43 -6.71 6.68
N VAL A 76 0.91 -5.49 6.39
CA VAL A 76 0.52 -4.72 5.21
C VAL A 76 1.71 -3.94 4.64
N LEU A 77 1.67 -3.65 3.35
CA LEU A 77 2.48 -2.60 2.73
C LEU A 77 1.60 -1.39 2.43
N LEU A 78 2.15 -0.21 2.70
CA LEU A 78 1.61 1.06 2.26
C LEU A 78 2.45 1.51 1.05
N VAL A 79 1.79 1.70 -0.09
CA VAL A 79 2.41 2.15 -1.34
C VAL A 79 1.89 3.53 -1.66
N GLN A 80 2.77 4.51 -1.83
CA GLN A 80 2.43 5.88 -2.21
C GLN A 80 3.18 6.27 -3.46
N GLY A 81 2.44 6.70 -4.48
CA GLY A 81 2.99 7.14 -5.75
C GLY A 81 2.68 8.60 -6.03
N LEU A 82 3.71 9.41 -6.31
CA LEU A 82 3.58 10.81 -6.70
C LEU A 82 4.24 11.03 -8.06
N GLY A 83 3.40 11.19 -9.08
CA GLY A 83 3.82 11.45 -10.46
C GLY A 83 3.62 12.91 -10.87
N LYS A 84 4.65 13.52 -11.46
CA LYS A 84 4.64 14.89 -11.95
C LYS A 84 4.95 14.95 -13.44
N GLY A 85 4.23 15.79 -14.14
CA GLY A 85 4.43 16.02 -15.55
C GLY A 85 4.40 17.51 -15.87
N LYS A 86 4.43 17.83 -17.16
CA LYS A 86 4.28 19.21 -17.64
C LYS A 86 2.88 19.41 -18.21
N ASP A 87 2.26 20.53 -17.85
CA ASP A 87 1.06 21.01 -18.51
C ASP A 87 1.38 21.29 -19.99
N ALA A 88 0.58 20.77 -20.90
CA ALA A 88 0.83 20.84 -22.34
C ALA A 88 0.73 22.26 -22.91
N THR A 89 0.00 23.15 -22.23
CA THR A 89 -0.26 24.52 -22.68
C THR A 89 0.76 25.50 -22.10
N THR A 90 1.02 25.38 -20.80
CA THR A 90 1.83 26.35 -20.05
C THR A 90 3.28 25.90 -19.86
N GLY A 91 3.55 24.59 -19.99
CA GLY A 91 4.83 23.98 -19.66
C GLY A 91 5.13 23.90 -18.14
N ALA A 92 4.20 24.39 -17.30
CA ALA A 92 4.35 24.35 -15.85
C ALA A 92 4.33 22.90 -15.33
N GLU A 93 5.11 22.63 -14.28
CA GLU A 93 5.05 21.35 -13.57
C GLU A 93 3.69 21.19 -12.88
N THR A 94 3.09 20.03 -13.04
CA THR A 94 1.80 19.68 -12.44
C THR A 94 1.86 18.27 -11.87
N VAL A 95 1.15 18.04 -10.76
CA VAL A 95 0.89 16.69 -10.24
C VAL A 95 -0.16 16.05 -11.14
N GLY A 96 0.22 14.98 -11.83
CA GLY A 96 -0.67 14.20 -12.68
C GLY A 96 -1.16 12.89 -12.04
N HIS A 97 -0.44 12.43 -11.03
CA HIS A 97 -0.75 11.23 -10.28
C HIS A 97 -0.36 11.42 -8.81
N ASP A 98 -1.28 11.17 -7.91
CA ASP A 98 -1.05 11.05 -6.47
C ASP A 98 -1.99 9.95 -5.98
N ALA A 99 -1.40 8.85 -5.58
CA ALA A 99 -2.13 7.64 -5.24
C ALA A 99 -1.57 6.98 -3.99
N LEU A 100 -2.45 6.30 -3.31
CA LEU A 100 -2.16 5.49 -2.13
C LEU A 100 -2.73 4.10 -2.34
N ALA A 101 -1.96 3.06 -2.06
CA ALA A 101 -2.47 1.70 -1.98
C ALA A 101 -2.08 1.01 -0.67
N VAL A 102 -2.94 0.12 -0.22
CA VAL A 102 -2.67 -0.82 0.87
C VAL A 102 -2.65 -2.21 0.28
N VAL A 103 -1.52 -2.90 0.45
CA VAL A 103 -1.38 -4.30 0.06
C VAL A 103 -1.42 -5.16 1.31
N SER A 104 -2.22 -6.22 1.29
CA SER A 104 -2.37 -7.17 2.38
C SER A 104 -2.55 -8.59 1.86
N PHE A 105 -2.40 -9.58 2.74
CA PHE A 105 -2.69 -10.98 2.40
C PHE A 105 -3.96 -11.45 3.12
N ASP A 106 -4.91 -11.98 2.35
CA ASP A 106 -6.10 -12.65 2.88
C ASP A 106 -5.84 -14.16 2.99
N PRO A 107 -5.65 -14.70 4.21
CA PRO A 107 -5.32 -16.12 4.39
C PRO A 107 -6.50 -17.05 4.07
N LYS A 108 -7.74 -16.56 4.08
CA LYS A 108 -8.92 -17.36 3.73
C LYS A 108 -9.03 -17.58 2.24
N ALA A 109 -8.74 -16.54 1.47
CA ALA A 109 -8.73 -16.59 0.01
C ALA A 109 -7.37 -17.05 -0.56
N ALA A 110 -6.32 -17.12 0.28
CA ALA A 110 -4.94 -17.34 -0.12
C ALA A 110 -4.49 -16.37 -1.22
N ALA A 111 -4.87 -15.08 -1.10
CA ALA A 111 -4.68 -14.07 -2.12
C ALA A 111 -4.12 -12.77 -1.53
N TYR A 112 -3.26 -12.09 -2.30
CA TYR A 112 -2.86 -10.73 -2.00
C TYR A 112 -3.95 -9.78 -2.49
N ARG A 113 -4.29 -8.79 -1.65
CA ARG A 113 -5.27 -7.74 -1.94
C ARG A 113 -4.56 -6.43 -2.14
N PHE A 114 -4.90 -5.73 -3.20
CA PHE A 114 -4.42 -4.39 -3.53
C PHE A 114 -5.61 -3.43 -3.51
N HIS A 115 -5.68 -2.59 -2.48
CA HIS A 115 -6.73 -1.59 -2.33
C HIS A 115 -6.13 -0.20 -2.53
N HIS A 116 -6.63 0.55 -3.52
CA HIS A 116 -6.03 1.83 -3.90
C HIS A 116 -7.01 3.00 -3.85
N TYR A 117 -6.44 4.18 -3.71
CA TYR A 117 -7.09 5.49 -3.76
C TYR A 117 -6.28 6.41 -4.66
N THR A 118 -6.93 7.32 -5.37
CA THR A 118 -6.28 8.31 -6.22
C THR A 118 -6.69 9.72 -5.87
N MET A 119 -5.90 10.70 -6.25
CA MET A 119 -6.21 12.14 -6.05
C MET A 119 -7.52 12.58 -6.69
N GLN A 120 -8.05 11.85 -7.67
CA GLN A 120 -9.35 12.11 -8.28
C GLN A 120 -10.53 11.64 -7.41
N GLY A 121 -10.26 11.07 -6.23
CA GLY A 121 -11.26 10.53 -5.32
C GLY A 121 -11.83 9.18 -5.73
N THR A 122 -11.19 8.51 -6.69
CA THR A 122 -11.54 7.12 -7.05
C THR A 122 -10.80 6.13 -6.15
N SER A 123 -11.43 4.98 -5.92
CA SER A 123 -10.82 3.84 -5.23
C SER A 123 -11.20 2.55 -5.93
N GLY A 124 -10.45 1.51 -5.69
CA GLY A 124 -10.74 0.19 -6.24
C GLY A 124 -9.95 -0.91 -5.53
N ASP A 125 -10.42 -2.13 -5.75
CA ASP A 125 -9.84 -3.37 -5.26
C ASP A 125 -9.33 -4.20 -6.43
N ALA A 126 -8.18 -4.82 -6.25
CA ALA A 126 -7.63 -5.79 -7.18
C ALA A 126 -6.94 -6.93 -6.42
N ASP A 127 -6.82 -8.06 -7.05
CA ASP A 127 -5.92 -9.12 -6.60
C ASP A 127 -4.52 -8.85 -7.18
N LEU A 128 -3.51 -8.89 -6.30
CA LEU A 128 -2.13 -8.81 -6.70
C LEU A 128 -1.59 -10.23 -6.84
N VAL A 129 -1.08 -10.56 -8.01
CA VAL A 129 -0.56 -11.89 -8.33
C VAL A 129 0.96 -11.83 -8.42
N LEU A 130 1.66 -12.65 -7.67
CA LEU A 130 3.11 -12.79 -7.78
C LEU A 130 3.47 -13.52 -9.08
N THR A 131 4.55 -13.06 -9.71
CA THR A 131 5.16 -13.66 -10.89
C THR A 131 6.61 -14.02 -10.59
N ASP A 132 7.30 -14.71 -11.51
CA ASP A 132 8.71 -15.06 -11.33
C ASP A 132 9.64 -13.84 -11.24
N LYS A 133 9.20 -12.67 -11.74
CA LYS A 133 10.02 -11.44 -11.79
C LYS A 133 9.50 -10.30 -10.92
N GLY A 134 8.33 -10.46 -10.32
CA GLY A 134 7.69 -9.39 -9.56
C GLY A 134 6.22 -9.67 -9.32
N MET A 135 5.32 -8.82 -9.83
CA MET A 135 3.89 -8.94 -9.58
C MET A 135 3.04 -8.31 -10.70
N GLN A 136 1.76 -8.69 -10.70
CA GLN A 136 0.76 -8.15 -11.63
C GLN A 136 -0.53 -7.89 -10.88
N TRP A 137 -1.25 -6.85 -11.26
CA TRP A 137 -2.62 -6.57 -10.81
C TRP A 137 -3.48 -6.02 -11.93
N GLU A 138 -4.79 -6.15 -11.80
CA GLU A 138 -5.73 -5.77 -12.85
C GLU A 138 -6.93 -5.02 -12.27
N LEU A 139 -7.32 -3.93 -12.93
CA LEU A 139 -8.57 -3.23 -12.71
C LEU A 139 -9.57 -3.60 -13.80
N VAL A 140 -10.81 -3.83 -13.37
CA VAL A 140 -11.94 -4.04 -14.27
C VAL A 140 -12.88 -2.85 -14.13
N GLY A 141 -13.14 -2.15 -15.22
CA GLY A 141 -14.08 -1.03 -15.24
C GLY A 141 -15.52 -1.47 -14.97
N GLU A 142 -16.34 -0.52 -14.58
CA GLU A 142 -17.75 -0.75 -14.31
C GLU A 142 -18.45 -1.45 -15.49
N GLY A 143 -19.23 -2.48 -15.19
CA GLY A 143 -19.89 -3.31 -16.21
C GLY A 143 -18.93 -4.06 -17.14
N GLN A 144 -17.66 -4.20 -16.76
CA GLN A 144 -16.59 -4.79 -17.59
C GLN A 144 -16.34 -4.04 -18.91
N ALA A 145 -16.64 -2.74 -18.94
CA ALA A 145 -16.49 -1.89 -20.13
C ALA A 145 -15.03 -1.75 -20.61
N PHE A 146 -14.07 -2.00 -19.72
CA PHE A 146 -12.63 -2.05 -20.02
C PHE A 146 -11.89 -2.80 -18.93
N ARG A 147 -10.63 -3.15 -19.24
CA ARG A 147 -9.68 -3.74 -18.29
C ARG A 147 -8.34 -3.00 -18.40
N MET A 148 -7.70 -2.80 -17.27
CA MET A 148 -6.32 -2.29 -17.18
C MET A 148 -5.51 -3.26 -16.35
N ARG A 149 -4.34 -3.64 -16.84
CA ARG A 149 -3.42 -4.48 -16.07
C ARG A 149 -2.06 -3.82 -15.98
N PHE A 150 -1.42 -4.03 -14.86
CA PHE A 150 -0.12 -3.48 -14.54
C PHE A 150 0.84 -4.62 -14.23
N HIS A 151 2.01 -4.56 -14.83
CA HIS A 151 3.09 -5.51 -14.62
C HIS A 151 4.23 -4.78 -13.94
N ILE A 152 4.65 -5.27 -12.80
CA ILE A 152 5.75 -4.73 -12.00
C ILE A 152 6.85 -5.78 -11.99
N GLU A 153 8.03 -5.44 -12.52
CA GLU A 153 9.22 -6.27 -12.46
C GLU A 153 10.28 -5.57 -11.61
N ILE A 154 10.84 -6.26 -10.62
CA ILE A 154 11.89 -5.71 -9.76
C ILE A 154 13.11 -6.60 -9.86
N GLN A 155 14.24 -6.00 -10.28
CA GLN A 155 15.53 -6.66 -10.40
C GLN A 155 16.59 -5.82 -9.67
N GLY A 156 17.05 -6.31 -8.50
CA GLY A 156 17.94 -5.55 -7.65
C GLY A 156 17.31 -4.22 -7.23
N ASP A 157 17.98 -3.12 -7.60
CA ASP A 157 17.52 -1.76 -7.30
C ASP A 157 16.75 -1.10 -8.47
N THR A 158 16.31 -1.88 -9.44
CA THR A 158 15.51 -1.37 -10.57
C THR A 158 14.09 -1.90 -10.51
N TRP A 159 13.12 -1.00 -10.56
CA TRP A 159 11.70 -1.27 -10.73
C TRP A 159 11.29 -0.84 -12.14
N HIS A 160 10.88 -1.81 -12.95
CA HIS A 160 10.25 -1.56 -14.24
C HIS A 160 8.76 -1.88 -14.15
N GLU A 161 7.94 -0.94 -14.57
CA GLU A 161 6.49 -1.13 -14.59
C GLU A 161 5.91 -0.69 -15.93
N TYR A 162 4.91 -1.44 -16.40
CA TYR A 162 4.11 -1.02 -17.52
C TYR A 162 2.63 -1.36 -17.33
N GLY A 163 1.79 -0.47 -17.86
CA GLY A 163 0.34 -0.62 -17.85
C GLY A 163 -0.22 -0.84 -19.26
N GLU A 164 -1.21 -1.70 -19.34
CA GLU A 164 -1.92 -2.03 -20.58
C GLU A 164 -3.41 -1.86 -20.40
N PHE A 165 -4.07 -1.47 -21.47
CA PHE A 165 -5.51 -1.27 -21.55
C PHE A 165 -6.13 -2.21 -22.58
N SER A 166 -7.32 -2.76 -22.27
CA SER A 166 -8.11 -3.58 -23.19
C SER A 166 -9.61 -3.26 -23.06
N ARG A 167 -10.32 -3.25 -24.19
CA ARG A 167 -11.79 -3.15 -24.20
C ARG A 167 -12.48 -4.50 -24.26
N ASP A 168 -11.80 -5.51 -24.75
CA ASP A 168 -12.37 -6.84 -25.00
C ASP A 168 -11.75 -7.94 -24.13
N GLY A 169 -10.75 -7.58 -23.31
CA GLY A 169 -9.96 -8.51 -22.49
C GLY A 169 -9.02 -9.41 -23.31
N GLN A 170 -8.94 -9.21 -24.63
CA GLN A 170 -8.10 -10.01 -25.55
C GLN A 170 -7.01 -9.18 -26.21
N THR A 171 -7.37 -8.00 -26.70
CA THR A 171 -6.43 -7.07 -27.36
C THR A 171 -5.94 -6.06 -26.34
N TRP A 172 -4.62 -6.04 -26.11
CA TRP A 172 -3.99 -5.18 -25.11
C TRP A 172 -3.10 -4.14 -25.76
N THR A 173 -3.25 -2.91 -25.30
CA THR A 173 -2.44 -1.77 -25.77
C THR A 173 -1.67 -1.19 -24.60
N ARG A 174 -0.36 -1.05 -24.71
CA ARG A 174 0.47 -0.39 -23.69
C ARG A 174 0.12 1.08 -23.60
N THR A 175 -0.24 1.53 -22.39
CA THR A 175 -0.68 2.89 -22.12
C THR A 175 0.23 3.66 -21.19
N MET A 176 1.09 2.98 -20.45
CA MET A 176 2.13 3.59 -19.62
C MET A 176 3.33 2.66 -19.47
N GLU A 177 4.48 3.25 -19.20
CA GLU A 177 5.70 2.53 -18.86
C GLU A 177 6.61 3.44 -18.05
N MET A 178 7.23 2.92 -17.00
CA MET A 178 8.18 3.65 -16.17
C MET A 178 9.33 2.77 -15.70
N THR A 179 10.46 3.41 -15.39
CA THR A 179 11.61 2.77 -14.76
C THR A 179 12.08 3.61 -13.60
N LEU A 180 12.19 3.00 -12.43
CA LEU A 180 12.61 3.64 -11.20
C LEU A 180 13.89 2.97 -10.69
N GLN A 181 14.66 3.75 -9.94
CA GLN A 181 15.82 3.27 -9.18
C GLN A 181 15.55 3.43 -7.70
N ARG A 182 15.97 2.46 -6.92
CA ARG A 182 15.88 2.53 -5.46
C ARG A 182 16.83 3.61 -4.95
N VAL A 183 16.32 4.52 -4.12
CA VAL A 183 17.11 5.60 -3.50
C VAL A 183 17.29 5.41 -1.98
N LYS A 184 16.50 4.51 -1.39
CA LYS A 184 16.64 4.03 0.01
C LYS A 184 16.06 2.64 0.17
#